data_7ac3bdf80f88a5931576f777fb394f5b
#
_entry.id   7ac3bdf80f88a5931576f777fb394f5b
#
_cell.length_a   1.000
_cell.length_b   1.000
_cell.length_c   1.000
_cell.angle_alpha   90.00
_cell.angle_beta   90.00
_cell.angle_gamma   90.00
#
_symmetry.space_group_name_H-M   'P 1'
#
loop_
_entity.id
_entity.type
_entity.pdbx_description
1 polymer ?
#
loop_
_entity_poly.entity_id
_entity_poly.type
_entity_poly.pdbx_seq_one_letter_code
_entity_poly.pdbx_strand_id
1 'polypeptide(L)' 'MTVNHPEIIKLQKFLQLKFNNRNIDVRPRAKLNDSVEVFIGEESIGLIHVDDEDGDRSYIFNMSILDIDLDEVD' A
#
# COMPACT_ATOMS: atom_id res chain seq x y z
N MET A 1 9.74 12.91 3.26
CA MET A 1 10.03 12.02 2.15
C MET A 1 8.83 11.84 1.27
N THR A 2 8.98 11.99 -0.02
CA THR A 2 7.86 12.04 -0.93
C THR A 2 7.80 10.79 -1.80
N VAL A 3 6.62 10.22 -1.95
CA VAL A 3 6.39 9.13 -2.89
C VAL A 3 5.88 9.76 -4.18
N ASN A 4 6.68 9.66 -5.24
CA ASN A 4 6.33 10.29 -6.51
C ASN A 4 5.43 9.37 -7.36
N HIS A 5 4.86 9.95 -8.41
CA HIS A 5 3.91 9.23 -9.26
C HIS A 5 4.51 7.96 -9.90
N PRO A 6 5.73 7.98 -10.46
CA PRO A 6 6.32 6.75 -10.99
C PRO A 6 6.51 5.66 -9.94
N GLU A 7 6.83 6.04 -8.70
CA GLU A 7 6.95 5.07 -7.61
C GLU A 7 5.62 4.41 -7.30
N ILE A 8 4.54 5.20 -7.31
CA ILE A 8 3.20 4.67 -7.05
C ILE A 8 2.85 3.61 -8.08
N ILE A 9 3.14 3.88 -9.35
CA ILE A 9 2.87 2.94 -10.43
C ILE A 9 3.67 1.63 -10.24
N LYS A 10 4.94 1.76 -9.87
CA LYS A 10 5.79 0.58 -9.64
C LYS A 10 5.34 -0.22 -8.44
N LEU A 11 4.96 0.46 -7.36
CA LEU A 11 4.46 -0.21 -6.16
C LEU A 11 3.19 -0.99 -6.48
N GLN A 12 2.29 -0.38 -7.25
CA GLN A 12 1.06 -1.03 -7.64
C GLN A 12 1.33 -2.29 -8.45
N LYS A 13 2.20 -2.20 -9.45
CA LYS A 13 2.55 -3.35 -10.27
C LYS A 13 3.22 -4.45 -9.46
N PHE A 14 4.12 -4.07 -8.56
CA PHE A 14 4.80 -5.03 -7.70
C PHE A 14 3.80 -5.79 -6.84
N LEU A 15 2.87 -5.07 -6.19
CA LEU A 15 1.89 -5.70 -5.31
C LEU A 15 0.93 -6.58 -6.10
N GLN A 16 0.51 -6.15 -7.29
CA GLN A 16 -0.35 -6.95 -8.15
C GLN A 16 0.30 -8.28 -8.50
N LEU A 17 1.59 -8.25 -8.81
CA LEU A 17 2.33 -9.47 -9.12
C LEU A 17 2.57 -10.33 -7.88
N LYS A 18 2.98 -9.69 -6.79
CA LYS A 18 3.31 -10.39 -5.55
C LYS A 18 2.11 -11.14 -4.98
N PHE A 19 0.94 -10.51 -5.02
CA PHE A 19 -0.29 -11.10 -4.48
C PHE A 19 -1.16 -11.75 -5.56
N ASN A 20 -0.70 -11.73 -6.80
CA ASN A 20 -1.45 -12.29 -7.93
C ASN A 20 -2.89 -11.75 -7.96
N ASN A 21 -3.01 -10.42 -7.84
CA ASN A 21 -4.32 -9.77 -7.78
C ASN A 21 -4.29 -8.45 -8.54
N ARG A 22 -4.97 -8.40 -9.67
CA ARG A 22 -5.02 -7.23 -10.54
C ARG A 22 -5.90 -6.12 -9.98
N ASN A 23 -6.68 -6.40 -8.96
CA ASN A 23 -7.57 -5.42 -8.35
C ASN A 23 -6.88 -4.55 -7.31
N ILE A 24 -5.61 -4.80 -7.06
CA ILE A 24 -4.84 -3.98 -6.14
C ILE A 24 -4.55 -2.62 -6.78
N ASP A 25 -4.84 -1.57 -6.04
CA ASP A 25 -4.71 -0.20 -6.48
C ASP A 25 -3.91 0.57 -5.42
N VAL A 26 -2.92 1.34 -5.85
CA VAL A 26 -2.13 2.16 -4.94
C VAL A 26 -2.41 3.61 -5.26
N ARG A 27 -2.90 4.35 -4.27
CA ARG A 27 -3.34 5.73 -4.46
C ARG A 27 -2.60 6.68 -3.54
N PRO A 28 -2.28 7.90 -4.01
CA PRO A 28 -1.67 8.90 -3.15
C PRO A 28 -2.68 9.35 -2.09
N ARG A 29 -2.16 9.78 -0.94
CA ARG A 29 -3.00 10.34 0.11
C ARG A 29 -3.03 11.86 -0.05
N ALA A 30 -4.23 12.43 0.10
CA ALA A 30 -4.49 13.83 -0.27
C ALA A 30 -3.59 14.85 0.42
N LYS A 31 -3.19 14.60 1.66
CA LYS A 31 -2.41 15.57 2.43
C LYS A 31 -1.10 15.01 2.96
N LEU A 32 -0.75 13.79 2.58
CA LEU A 32 0.45 13.12 3.07
C LEU A 32 1.25 12.60 1.89
N ASN A 33 2.51 13.03 1.81
CA ASN A 33 3.38 12.68 0.68
C ASN A 33 4.32 11.53 0.97
N ASP A 34 4.44 11.14 2.23
CA ASP A 34 5.39 10.12 2.66
C ASP A 34 4.77 8.74 2.73
N SER A 35 3.50 8.63 2.36
CA SER A 35 2.80 7.35 2.38
C SER A 35 1.75 7.32 1.28
N VAL A 36 1.36 6.10 0.93
CA VAL A 36 0.29 5.88 -0.05
C VAL A 36 -0.67 4.86 0.52
N GLU A 37 -1.88 4.85 -0.01
CA GLU A 37 -2.93 3.96 0.45
C GLU A 37 -3.12 2.84 -0.55
N VAL A 38 -3.33 1.62 -0.04
CA VAL A 38 -3.52 0.43 -0.86
C VAL A 38 -4.97 0.00 -0.78
N PHE A 39 -5.55 -0.23 -1.94
CA PHE A 39 -6.95 -0.65 -2.08
C PHE A 39 -7.04 -1.98 -2.81
N ILE A 40 -8.08 -2.74 -2.50
CA ILE A 40 -8.53 -3.84 -3.35
C ILE A 40 -9.95 -3.49 -3.76
N GLY A 41 -10.15 -3.22 -5.04
CA GLY A 41 -11.43 -2.66 -5.48
C GLY A 41 -11.65 -1.30 -4.83
N GLU A 42 -12.75 -1.16 -4.10
CA GLU A 42 -13.07 0.08 -3.41
C GLU A 42 -12.73 0.02 -1.92
N GLU A 43 -12.13 -1.07 -1.46
CA GLU A 43 -11.82 -1.24 -0.05
C GLU A 43 -10.37 -0.88 0.24
N SER A 44 -10.16 0.06 1.18
CA SER A 44 -8.83 0.41 1.65
C SER A 44 -8.33 -0.70 2.58
N ILE A 45 -7.18 -1.29 2.25
CA ILE A 45 -6.66 -2.42 3.03
C ILE A 45 -5.41 -2.08 3.82
N GLY A 46 -4.72 -1.00 3.52
CA GLY A 46 -3.53 -0.65 4.27
C GLY A 46 -2.80 0.55 3.71
N LEU A 47 -1.64 0.81 4.30
CA LEU A 47 -0.79 1.94 3.96
C LEU A 47 0.62 1.48 3.69
N ILE A 48 1.31 2.16 2.77
CA ILE A 48 2.72 1.95 2.53
C ILE A 48 3.45 3.22 2.94
N HIS A 49 4.45 3.07 3.81
CA HIS A 49 5.31 4.17 4.23
C HIS A 49 6.69 4.01 3.61
N VAL A 50 7.28 5.13 3.21
CA VAL A 50 8.63 5.14 2.68
C VAL A 50 9.62 5.28 3.83
N ASP A 51 10.66 4.47 3.82
CA ASP A 51 11.76 4.53 4.78
C ASP A 51 13.07 4.58 4.02
N ASP A 52 13.85 5.63 4.23
CA ASP A 52 15.16 5.75 3.59
C ASP A 52 16.21 6.31 4.56
N GLU A 53 16.03 6.07 5.86
CA GLU A 53 16.91 6.58 6.89
C GLU A 53 18.35 6.08 6.75
N ASP A 54 18.52 4.88 6.24
CA ASP A 54 19.84 4.24 6.14
C ASP A 54 20.49 4.40 4.77
N GLY A 55 19.97 5.30 3.97
CA GLY A 55 20.48 5.51 2.61
C GLY A 55 19.89 4.57 1.58
N ASP A 56 19.28 3.48 2.00
CA ASP A 56 18.55 2.58 1.13
C ASP A 56 17.06 2.84 1.27
N ARG A 57 16.40 3.06 0.14
CA ARG A 57 14.98 3.35 0.15
C ARG A 57 14.19 2.06 0.21
N SER A 58 13.33 1.95 1.20
CA SER A 58 12.45 0.79 1.35
C SER A 58 11.02 1.23 1.57
N TYR A 59 10.10 0.30 1.40
CA TYR A 59 8.67 0.58 1.50
C TYR A 59 8.06 -0.44 2.46
N ILE A 60 7.39 0.07 3.49
CA ILE A 60 6.81 -0.77 4.52
C ILE A 60 5.29 -0.75 4.37
N PHE A 61 4.71 -1.91 4.10
CA PHE A 61 3.26 -2.06 3.95
C PHE A 61 2.67 -2.51 5.29
N ASN A 62 1.75 -1.71 5.81
CA ASN A 62 1.04 -1.99 7.05
C ASN A 62 -0.43 -2.23 6.74
N MET A 63 -0.96 -3.31 7.25
CA MET A 63 -2.36 -3.66 7.08
C MET A 63 -2.94 -4.04 8.43
N SER A 64 -4.07 -3.42 8.78
CA SER A 64 -4.77 -3.75 10.01
C SER A 64 -5.82 -4.81 9.74
N ILE A 65 -5.83 -5.84 10.58
CA ILE A 65 -6.84 -6.89 10.52
C ILE A 65 -7.66 -6.77 11.81
N LEU A 66 -8.94 -6.50 11.67
CA LEU A 66 -9.83 -6.32 12.81
C LEU A 66 -10.50 -7.64 13.19
N ASP A 67 -10.93 -7.74 14.43
CA ASP A 67 -11.65 -8.95 14.87
C ASP A 67 -12.85 -9.24 14.01
N ILE A 68 -13.55 -8.18 13.59
CA ILE A 68 -14.74 -8.34 12.75
C ILE A 68 -14.39 -8.93 11.38
N ASP A 69 -13.17 -8.67 10.89
CA ASP A 69 -12.71 -9.25 9.63
C ASP A 69 -12.55 -10.77 9.76
N LEU A 70 -12.12 -11.22 10.93
CA LEU A 70 -11.94 -12.65 11.18
C LEU A 70 -13.27 -13.38 11.32
N ASP A 71 -14.30 -12.67 11.74
CA ASP A 71 -15.64 -13.24 11.85
C ASP A 71 -16.24 -13.56 10.49
N GLU A 72 -15.74 -12.93 9.43
CA GLU A 72 -16.25 -13.13 8.07
C GLU A 72 -15.64 -14.35 7.38
N VAL A 73 -14.59 -14.91 7.96
CA VAL A 73 -13.98 -16.14 7.44
C VAL A 73 -14.17 -17.26 8.46
N ASP A 74 -14.38 -18.45 7.97
CA ASP A 74 -14.61 -19.60 8.84
C ASP A 74 -13.32 -20.31 9.21
#